data_ac3b6c7a39d144a8b2a554b3740ce5e1
#
_entry.id   ac3b6c7a39d144a8b2a554b3740ce5e1
#
_cell.length_a   1.000
_cell.length_b   1.000
_cell.length_c   1.000
_cell.angle_alpha   90.00
_cell.angle_beta   90.00
_cell.angle_gamma   90.00
#
_symmetry.space_group_name_H-M   'P 1'
#
loop_
_entity.id
_entity.type
_entity.pdbx_description
1 polymer ?
#
loop_
_entity_poly.entity_id
_entity_poly.type
_entity_poly.pdbx_seq_one_letter_code
_entity_poly.pdbx_strand_id
1 'polypeptide(L)'
;YDELVSDYKEVLEDFSKVAAFKQKWHGLALSRKERQDGTKTILINSTRPFEKAEIWCVTFSEKYFAFPGSTVKSNMATYMNLDFEKAGRDFKGVFAVSSGSNYSTEPSVLRRGGAGFVVERTGKIIFPN
;
A
#
# COMPACT_ATOMS: atom_id res chain seq x y z
N TYR A 1 -6.20 0.95 15.84
CA TYR A 1 -6.06 1.56 14.50
C TYR A 1 -5.11 2.76 14.52
N ASP A 2 -5.25 3.64 15.49
CA ASP A 2 -4.38 4.82 15.59
C ASP A 2 -2.92 4.44 15.81
N GLU A 3 -2.65 3.38 16.59
CA GLU A 3 -1.29 2.90 16.78
C GLU A 3 -0.70 2.37 15.48
N LEU A 4 -1.48 1.63 14.69
CA LEU A 4 -1.04 1.13 13.39
C LEU A 4 -0.67 2.29 12.46
N VAL A 5 -1.53 3.29 12.35
CA VAL A 5 -1.29 4.45 11.50
C VAL A 5 -0.05 5.22 11.97
N SER A 6 0.11 5.40 13.27
CA SER A 6 1.28 6.06 13.85
C SER A 6 2.57 5.30 13.54
N ASP A 7 2.56 4.00 13.73
CA ASP A 7 3.72 3.15 13.45
C ASP A 7 4.09 3.19 11.96
N TYR A 8 3.09 3.18 11.08
CA TYR A 8 3.33 3.28 9.65
C TYR A 8 4.01 4.61 9.30
N LYS A 9 3.54 5.73 9.85
CA LYS A 9 4.16 7.03 9.63
C LYS A 9 5.61 7.06 10.11
N GLU A 10 5.91 6.44 11.24
CA GLU A 10 7.28 6.35 11.75
C GLU A 10 8.20 5.60 10.80
N VAL A 11 7.73 4.52 10.19
CA VAL A 11 8.52 3.78 9.19
C VAL A 11 8.81 4.63 7.98
N LEU A 12 7.87 5.46 7.55
CA LEU A 12 8.08 6.37 6.42
C LEU A 12 9.13 7.42 6.72
N GLU A 13 9.28 7.83 7.97
CA GLU A 13 10.27 8.81 8.40
C GLU A 13 11.62 8.17 8.73
N ASP A 14 11.61 6.93 9.23
CA ASP A 14 12.81 6.20 9.63
C ASP A 14 12.71 4.75 9.13
N PHE A 15 13.35 4.50 8.00
CA PHE A 15 13.33 3.19 7.35
C PHE A 15 13.92 2.08 8.23
N SER A 16 14.77 2.40 9.19
CA SER A 16 15.35 1.39 10.08
C SER A 16 14.28 0.67 10.92
N LYS A 17 13.08 1.23 11.03
CA LYS A 17 11.97 0.66 11.79
C LYS A 17 11.13 -0.35 11.02
N VAL A 18 11.46 -0.60 9.74
CA VAL A 18 10.65 -1.46 8.86
C VAL A 18 10.56 -2.89 9.37
N ALA A 19 11.66 -3.48 9.87
CA ALA A 19 11.66 -4.86 10.34
C ALA A 19 10.76 -5.03 11.58
N ALA A 20 10.82 -4.09 12.53
CA ALA A 20 9.97 -4.11 13.71
C ALA A 20 8.49 -3.92 13.34
N PHE A 21 8.21 -3.04 12.41
CA PHE A 21 6.86 -2.83 11.89
C PHE A 21 6.29 -4.11 11.27
N LYS A 22 7.06 -4.75 10.40
CA LYS A 22 6.68 -6.00 9.76
C LYS A 22 6.34 -7.07 10.79
N GLN A 23 7.18 -7.22 11.82
CA GLN A 23 6.98 -8.22 12.85
C GLN A 23 5.74 -7.92 13.70
N LYS A 24 5.59 -6.68 14.13
CA LYS A 24 4.48 -6.28 15.01
C LYS A 24 3.11 -6.45 14.35
N TRP A 25 3.01 -6.11 13.06
CA TRP A 25 1.73 -6.06 12.35
C TRP A 25 1.57 -7.21 11.35
N HIS A 26 2.42 -8.25 11.43
CA HIS A 26 2.38 -9.42 10.54
C HIS A 26 2.42 -9.01 9.07
N GLY A 27 3.36 -8.12 8.73
CA GLY A 27 3.45 -7.55 7.40
C GLY A 27 3.73 -8.56 6.30
N LEU A 28 3.02 -8.42 5.19
CA LEU A 28 3.21 -9.20 3.99
C LEU A 28 3.45 -8.27 2.81
N ALA A 29 4.39 -8.66 1.95
CA ALA A 29 4.63 -7.95 0.70
C ALA A 29 3.63 -8.45 -0.34
N LEU A 30 2.86 -7.55 -0.93
CA LEU A 30 1.86 -7.89 -1.93
C LEU A 30 2.11 -7.14 -3.23
N SER A 31 1.61 -7.72 -4.32
CA SER A 31 1.54 -7.05 -5.62
C SER A 31 0.14 -7.22 -6.20
N ARG A 32 -0.23 -6.29 -7.07
CA ARG A 32 -1.53 -6.33 -7.74
C ARG A 32 -1.51 -7.38 -8.85
N LYS A 33 -2.52 -8.26 -8.86
CA LYS A 33 -2.72 -9.18 -9.95
C LYS A 33 -3.69 -8.56 -10.95
N GLU A 34 -3.27 -8.41 -12.20
CA GLU A 34 -4.14 -7.91 -13.25
C GLU A 34 -5.22 -8.94 -13.58
N ARG A 35 -6.46 -8.46 -13.73
CA ARG A 35 -7.58 -9.25 -14.21
C ARG A 35 -8.20 -8.61 -15.43
N GLN A 36 -8.59 -9.44 -16.36
CA GLN A 36 -9.22 -8.99 -17.60
C GLN A 36 -10.76 -8.94 -17.50
N ASP A 37 -11.33 -9.50 -16.45
CA ASP A 37 -12.78 -9.68 -16.32
C ASP A 37 -13.49 -8.51 -15.60
N GLY A 38 -12.78 -7.47 -15.22
CA GLY A 38 -13.37 -6.27 -14.60
C GLY A 38 -13.91 -6.47 -13.19
N THR A 39 -13.62 -7.61 -12.54
CA THR A 39 -14.05 -7.86 -11.17
C THR A 39 -13.13 -7.18 -10.15
N LYS A 40 -13.34 -7.43 -8.87
CA LYS A 40 -12.57 -6.81 -7.79
C LYS A 40 -11.07 -7.07 -7.94
N THR A 41 -10.29 -6.05 -7.60
CA THR A 41 -8.82 -6.15 -7.64
C THR A 41 -8.32 -7.18 -6.64
N ILE A 42 -7.38 -8.00 -7.07
CA ILE A 42 -6.76 -9.04 -6.26
C ILE A 42 -5.30 -8.70 -6.04
N LEU A 43 -4.86 -8.90 -4.79
CA LEU A 43 -3.46 -8.78 -4.38
C LEU A 43 -2.92 -10.17 -4.06
N ILE A 44 -1.71 -10.47 -4.54
CA ILE A 44 -1.02 -11.73 -4.32
C ILE A 44 0.33 -11.48 -3.67
N ASN A 45 0.94 -12.53 -3.12
CA ASN A 45 2.27 -12.41 -2.53
C ASN A 45 3.27 -11.91 -3.57
N SER A 46 4.01 -10.86 -3.19
CA SER A 46 5.08 -10.32 -4.01
C SER A 46 6.33 -11.20 -3.93
N THR A 47 7.10 -11.25 -5.01
CA THR A 47 8.43 -11.87 -5.01
C THR A 47 9.49 -10.95 -4.40
N ARG A 48 9.17 -9.66 -4.21
CA ARG A 48 10.09 -8.69 -3.60
C ARG A 48 10.07 -8.83 -2.08
N PRO A 49 11.18 -8.55 -1.39
CA PRO A 49 11.18 -8.48 0.06
C PRO A 49 10.26 -7.36 0.55
N PHE A 50 9.80 -7.47 1.79
CA PHE A 50 8.83 -6.52 2.36
C PHE A 50 9.29 -5.07 2.24
N GLU A 51 10.56 -4.80 2.54
CA GLU A 51 11.12 -3.44 2.52
C GLU A 51 11.20 -2.82 1.13
N LYS A 52 11.05 -3.63 0.07
CA LYS A 52 11.09 -3.15 -1.32
C LYS A 52 9.74 -3.30 -2.04
N ALA A 53 8.75 -3.86 -1.38
CA ALA A 53 7.43 -4.06 -1.98
C ALA A 53 6.67 -2.74 -2.09
N GLU A 54 5.83 -2.63 -3.11
CA GLU A 54 5.01 -1.45 -3.33
C GLU A 54 3.74 -1.44 -2.47
N ILE A 55 3.28 -2.62 -2.04
CA ILE A 55 2.07 -2.75 -1.23
C ILE A 55 2.37 -3.60 -0.02
N TRP A 56 2.03 -3.07 1.16
CA TRP A 56 2.17 -3.78 2.43
C TRP A 56 0.81 -4.17 2.96
N CYS A 57 0.64 -5.45 3.28
CA CYS A 57 -0.55 -5.94 3.97
C CYS A 57 -0.22 -6.10 5.45
N VAL A 58 -1.05 -5.57 6.31
CA VAL A 58 -0.90 -5.71 7.76
C VAL A 58 -2.19 -6.23 8.36
N THR A 59 -2.08 -6.89 9.51
CA THR A 59 -3.22 -7.43 10.25
C THR A 59 -3.46 -6.62 11.50
N PHE A 60 -4.67 -6.14 11.67
CA PHE A 60 -5.10 -5.41 12.87
C PHE A 60 -6.53 -5.82 13.22
N SER A 61 -6.73 -6.26 14.45
CA SER A 61 -8.06 -6.61 14.96
C SER A 61 -8.84 -7.56 14.04
N GLU A 62 -8.16 -8.62 13.58
CA GLU A 62 -8.70 -9.65 12.67
C GLU A 62 -9.06 -9.14 11.28
N LYS A 63 -8.67 -7.91 10.96
CA LYS A 63 -8.87 -7.32 9.64
C LYS A 63 -7.53 -7.14 8.93
N TYR A 64 -7.59 -7.09 7.62
CA TYR A 64 -6.41 -6.87 6.77
C TYR A 64 -6.49 -5.49 6.15
N PHE A 65 -5.37 -4.76 6.23
CA PHE A 65 -5.25 -3.44 5.64
C PHE A 65 -4.06 -3.41 4.70
N ALA A 66 -4.18 -2.68 3.60
CA ALA A 66 -3.09 -2.45 2.68
C ALA A 66 -2.62 -1.00 2.78
N PHE A 67 -1.31 -0.82 2.90
CA PHE A 67 -0.66 0.49 2.83
C PHE A 67 0.30 0.50 1.64
N PRO A 68 0.57 1.67 1.04
CA PRO A 68 1.69 1.79 0.11
C PRO A 68 2.99 1.51 0.86
N GLY A 69 3.89 0.74 0.26
CA GLY A 69 5.19 0.47 0.85
C GLY A 69 6.03 1.75 0.96
N SER A 70 7.10 1.71 1.76
CA SER A 70 7.96 2.87 1.96
C SER A 70 8.65 3.34 0.68
N THR A 71 8.88 2.44 -0.28
CA THR A 71 9.48 2.80 -1.57
C THR A 71 8.60 3.74 -2.38
N VAL A 72 7.29 3.72 -2.17
CA VAL A 72 6.36 4.61 -2.88
C VAL A 72 6.66 6.07 -2.50
N LYS A 73 6.85 6.35 -1.21
CA LYS A 73 7.23 7.69 -0.77
C LYS A 73 8.62 8.06 -1.26
N SER A 74 9.57 7.11 -1.21
CA SER A 74 10.95 7.35 -1.68
C SER A 74 11.01 7.66 -3.17
N ASN A 75 10.11 7.04 -3.95
CA ASN A 75 10.03 7.24 -5.40
C ASN A 75 9.00 8.30 -5.79
N MET A 76 8.57 9.10 -4.83
CA MET A 76 7.53 10.11 -5.02
C MET A 76 7.87 11.07 -6.16
N ALA A 77 9.12 11.50 -6.28
CA ALA A 77 9.54 12.38 -7.36
C ALA A 77 9.30 11.75 -8.74
N THR A 78 9.52 10.45 -8.87
CA THR A 78 9.24 9.72 -10.11
C THR A 78 7.76 9.75 -10.44
N TYR A 79 6.91 9.48 -9.46
CA TYR A 79 5.46 9.50 -9.67
C TYR A 79 4.94 10.91 -10.00
N MET A 80 5.50 11.92 -9.35
CA MET A 80 5.07 13.31 -9.58
C MET A 80 5.54 13.87 -10.92
N ASN A 81 6.78 13.56 -11.32
CA ASN A 81 7.37 14.13 -12.53
C ASN A 81 7.01 13.37 -13.79
N LEU A 82 6.79 12.07 -13.70
CA LEU A 82 6.53 11.25 -14.87
C LEU A 82 5.06 11.15 -15.22
N ASP A 83 4.19 11.13 -14.23
CA ASP A 83 2.78 11.12 -14.56
C ASP A 83 1.92 10.66 -13.38
N PHE A 84 0.97 11.45 -12.99
CA PHE A 84 -0.13 11.01 -12.13
C PHE A 84 -0.81 9.77 -12.67
N GLU A 85 -0.87 9.64 -14.01
CA GLU A 85 -1.46 8.47 -14.64
C GLU A 85 -0.70 7.20 -14.35
N LYS A 86 0.64 7.26 -14.25
CA LYS A 86 1.43 6.08 -13.91
C LYS A 86 1.08 5.56 -12.52
N ALA A 87 1.01 6.44 -11.53
CA ALA A 87 0.62 6.06 -10.17
C ALA A 87 -0.81 5.51 -10.16
N GLY A 88 -1.72 6.14 -10.89
CA GLY A 88 -3.09 5.66 -11.03
C GLY A 88 -3.18 4.27 -11.62
N ARG A 89 -2.33 3.96 -12.62
CA ARG A 89 -2.28 2.61 -13.21
C ARG A 89 -1.67 1.59 -12.26
N ASP A 90 -0.56 1.94 -11.61
CA ASP A 90 0.18 1.02 -10.72
C ASP A 90 -0.66 0.61 -9.51
N PHE A 91 -1.52 1.51 -9.03
CA PHE A 91 -2.35 1.27 -7.84
C PHE A 91 -3.84 1.15 -8.14
N LYS A 92 -4.20 0.99 -9.41
CA LYS A 92 -5.60 0.90 -9.83
C LYS A 92 -6.35 -0.16 -9.03
N GLY A 93 -7.48 0.24 -8.46
CA GLY A 93 -8.33 -0.65 -7.67
C GLY A 93 -7.85 -0.91 -6.24
N VAL A 94 -6.64 -0.45 -5.90
CA VAL A 94 -6.10 -0.59 -4.54
C VAL A 94 -6.13 0.76 -3.82
N PHE A 95 -5.62 1.80 -4.47
CA PHE A 95 -5.61 3.16 -3.93
C PHE A 95 -6.07 4.15 -4.98
N ALA A 96 -6.90 5.09 -4.57
CA ALA A 96 -7.20 6.26 -5.38
C ALA A 96 -6.05 7.26 -5.20
N VAL A 97 -5.47 7.72 -6.32
CA VAL A 97 -4.32 8.62 -6.31
C VAL A 97 -4.79 10.03 -6.61
N SER A 98 -4.32 10.98 -5.81
CA SER A 98 -4.62 12.41 -5.99
C SER A 98 -3.45 13.28 -5.56
N SER A 99 -3.55 14.59 -5.75
CA SER A 99 -2.54 15.54 -5.31
C SER A 99 -3.06 16.41 -4.18
N GLY A 100 -2.15 16.88 -3.34
CA GLY A 100 -2.46 17.75 -2.22
C GLY A 100 -1.22 18.48 -1.74
N SER A 101 -1.27 19.06 -0.55
CA SER A 101 -0.15 19.82 0.00
C SER A 101 0.93 18.94 0.63
N ASN A 102 0.57 17.78 1.15
CA ASN A 102 1.50 16.87 1.82
C ASN A 102 1.22 15.43 1.42
N TYR A 103 2.26 14.59 1.50
CA TYR A 103 2.09 13.15 1.31
C TYR A 103 1.22 12.60 2.44
N SER A 104 0.15 11.93 2.08
CA SER A 104 -0.70 11.25 3.04
C SER A 104 -1.34 10.01 2.43
N THR A 105 -1.75 9.08 3.29
CA THR A 105 -2.35 7.82 2.85
C THR A 105 -3.50 7.43 3.76
N GLU A 106 -4.49 6.74 3.16
CA GLU A 106 -5.48 5.99 3.89
C GLU A 106 -5.38 4.53 3.43
N PRO A 107 -5.36 3.56 4.36
CA PRO A 107 -5.22 2.17 3.95
C PRO A 107 -6.45 1.66 3.22
N SER A 108 -6.22 0.69 2.31
CA SER A 108 -7.28 -0.11 1.72
C SER A 108 -7.71 -1.17 2.72
N VAL A 109 -8.97 -1.60 2.65
CA VAL A 109 -9.47 -2.72 3.45
C VAL A 109 -9.48 -3.97 2.57
N LEU A 110 -8.89 -5.06 3.06
CA LEU A 110 -8.77 -6.30 2.33
C LEU A 110 -9.52 -7.42 3.04
N ARG A 111 -9.85 -8.47 2.28
CA ARG A 111 -10.29 -9.76 2.82
C ARG A 111 -9.55 -10.88 2.12
N ARG A 112 -9.39 -12.00 2.78
CA ARG A 112 -8.81 -13.17 2.13
C ARG A 112 -9.75 -13.71 1.07
N GLY A 113 -9.19 -14.11 -0.08
CA GLY A 113 -9.97 -14.67 -1.17
C GLY A 113 -9.08 -15.45 -2.12
N GLY A 114 -9.37 -16.74 -2.33
CA GLY A 114 -8.57 -17.58 -3.20
C GLY A 114 -7.12 -17.67 -2.77
N ALA A 115 -6.19 -17.43 -3.69
CA ALA A 115 -4.75 -17.51 -3.44
C ALA A 115 -4.13 -16.20 -2.87
N GLY A 116 -4.94 -15.21 -2.54
CA GLY A 116 -4.45 -13.93 -2.07
C GLY A 116 -5.49 -13.12 -1.30
N PHE A 117 -5.54 -11.84 -1.58
CA PHE A 117 -6.44 -10.90 -0.93
C PHE A 117 -7.27 -10.16 -1.97
N VAL A 118 -8.51 -9.86 -1.62
CA VAL A 118 -9.42 -9.06 -2.46
C VAL A 118 -9.57 -7.70 -1.80
N VAL A 119 -9.51 -6.62 -2.59
CA VAL A 119 -9.73 -5.26 -2.08
C VAL A 119 -11.22 -5.06 -1.89
N GLU A 120 -11.66 -4.88 -0.64
CA GLU A 120 -13.05 -4.57 -0.29
C GLU A 120 -13.33 -3.09 -0.39
N ARG A 121 -12.38 -2.27 0.09
CA ARG A 121 -12.50 -0.82 0.08
C ARG A 121 -11.19 -0.21 -0.37
N THR A 122 -11.25 0.60 -1.41
CA THR A 122 -10.10 1.31 -1.94
C THR A 122 -9.62 2.37 -0.96
N GLY A 123 -8.31 2.39 -0.69
CA GLY A 123 -7.68 3.44 0.10
C GLY A 123 -7.32 4.65 -0.75
N LYS A 124 -6.46 5.53 -0.22
CA LYS A 124 -6.04 6.75 -0.91
C LYS A 124 -4.55 6.98 -0.75
N ILE A 125 -3.95 7.53 -1.81
CA ILE A 125 -2.59 8.08 -1.76
C ILE A 125 -2.68 9.52 -2.26
N ILE A 126 -2.21 10.47 -1.44
CA ILE A 126 -2.13 11.86 -1.81
C ILE A 126 -0.66 12.24 -1.93
N PHE A 127 -0.24 12.65 -3.13
CA PHE A 127 1.12 13.11 -3.38
C PHE A 127 1.17 14.63 -3.28
N PRO A 128 2.25 15.22 -2.70
CA PRO A 128 2.40 16.67 -2.65
C PRO A 128 2.60 17.25 -4.05
N ASN A 129 2.03 18.40 -4.25
CA ASN A 129 2.20 19.15 -5.50
C ASN A 129 3.60 19.73 -5.64
#